data_fb8ced46814ad372a94a9048ab66c986
#
_entry.id   fb8ced46814ad372a94a9048ab66c986
#
_cell.length_a   1.000
_cell.length_b   1.000
_cell.length_c   1.000
_cell.angle_alpha   90.00
_cell.angle_beta   90.00
_cell.angle_gamma   90.00
#
_symmetry.space_group_name_H-M   'P 1'
#
loop_
_entity.id
_entity.type
_entity.pdbx_description
1 polymer ?
#
loop_
_entity_poly.entity_id
_entity_poly.type
_entity_poly.pdbx_seq_one_letter_code
_entity_poly.pdbx_strand_id
1 'polypeptide(L)'
;SYIGELRFIRGLTYFYLVRYFGDVPLHVEENMSEYNIGKSSKDVIYELIESDLRFAVNNAPQTPRLAGTPSVNSAKSLLGEVYATLGRYEESKQLLEEVINSGQYSLVTVSSAADFNNVFGPEIVSSTEEIFYIKEYRENGQGNEYAMFCSHPGAMIDGDAMHGSGGWYGVYTTTENQLITDWDVKDFRKDYNLLLFDFGMGDNTYLLTKYHDTNAPGASGAACDYPLIRYPDVLLLYAEMAMRVTGSPTEDAMEKINMVHRRAYGYDPMTSSEVDFKLKDYSTSEKFLELILKERMYEQFNEGKRWFDLIRLGIVKEQIKRIKGLDIQEKHMLFPIPQT
;
A
#
# COMPACT_ATOMS: atom_id res chain seq x y z
N SER A 1 -17.18 17.35 7.10
CA SER A 1 -18.62 17.08 6.92
C SER A 1 -18.82 15.66 6.41
N TYR A 2 -19.93 15.01 6.79
CA TYR A 2 -20.25 13.63 6.38
C TYR A 2 -20.26 13.44 4.85
N ILE A 3 -20.72 14.44 4.09
CA ILE A 3 -20.71 14.36 2.62
C ILE A 3 -19.28 14.31 2.08
N GLY A 4 -18.34 15.04 2.69
CA GLY A 4 -16.93 14.96 2.29
C GLY A 4 -16.34 13.57 2.49
N GLU A 5 -16.67 12.91 3.60
CA GLU A 5 -16.25 11.53 3.88
C GLU A 5 -16.88 10.54 2.90
N LEU A 6 -18.19 10.66 2.62
CA LEU A 6 -18.88 9.79 1.67
C LEU A 6 -18.35 9.95 0.23
N ARG A 7 -18.05 11.18 -0.18
CA ARG A 7 -17.42 11.45 -1.46
C ARG A 7 -16.02 10.86 -1.56
N PHE A 8 -15.22 10.93 -0.48
CA PHE A 8 -13.94 10.23 -0.42
C PHE A 8 -14.10 8.71 -0.63
N ILE A 9 -15.02 8.08 0.08
CA ILE A 9 -15.24 6.63 -0.02
C ILE A 9 -15.70 6.25 -1.45
N ARG A 10 -16.60 7.03 -2.07
CA ARG A 10 -17.02 6.79 -3.44
C ARG A 10 -15.85 6.93 -4.43
N GLY A 11 -15.09 8.01 -4.32
CA GLY A 11 -13.88 8.23 -5.13
C GLY A 11 -12.86 7.11 -4.99
N LEU A 12 -12.58 6.66 -3.76
CA LEU A 12 -11.71 5.52 -3.47
C LEU A 12 -12.22 4.23 -4.12
N THR A 13 -13.52 3.93 -3.95
CA THR A 13 -14.12 2.71 -4.49
C THR A 13 -14.06 2.68 -6.01
N TYR A 14 -14.42 3.78 -6.68
CA TYR A 14 -14.31 3.87 -8.14
C TYR A 14 -12.87 3.85 -8.62
N PHE A 15 -11.91 4.38 -7.86
CA PHE A 15 -10.49 4.29 -8.20
C PHE A 15 -9.98 2.85 -8.18
N TYR A 16 -10.46 2.02 -7.24
CA TYR A 16 -10.19 0.58 -7.30
C TYR A 16 -10.90 -0.09 -8.48
N LEU A 17 -12.19 0.17 -8.68
CA LEU A 17 -12.99 -0.44 -9.76
C LEU A 17 -12.38 -0.16 -11.14
N VAL A 18 -12.03 1.09 -11.44
CA VAL A 18 -11.47 1.45 -12.76
C VAL A 18 -10.09 0.85 -12.98
N ARG A 19 -9.26 0.73 -11.94
CA ARG A 19 -7.94 0.11 -12.03
C ARG A 19 -8.00 -1.41 -12.19
N TYR A 20 -8.99 -2.08 -11.59
CA TYR A 20 -9.17 -3.52 -11.73
C TYR A 20 -9.90 -3.92 -13.01
N PHE A 21 -10.94 -3.19 -13.42
CA PHE A 21 -11.89 -3.64 -14.43
C PHE A 21 -11.97 -2.73 -15.67
N GLY A 22 -11.32 -1.56 -15.66
CA GLY A 22 -11.45 -0.58 -16.73
C GLY A 22 -12.82 0.10 -16.73
N ASP A 23 -13.53 0.03 -17.84
CA ASP A 23 -14.87 0.57 -17.97
C ASP A 23 -15.86 -0.21 -17.08
N VAL A 24 -16.57 0.49 -16.20
CA VAL A 24 -17.54 -0.08 -15.26
C VAL A 24 -18.83 0.73 -15.24
N PRO A 25 -19.97 0.16 -14.78
CA PRO A 25 -21.18 0.94 -14.57
C PRO A 25 -20.95 2.08 -13.58
N LEU A 26 -21.49 3.26 -13.89
CA LEU A 26 -21.37 4.44 -13.03
C LEU A 26 -22.69 4.74 -12.34
N HIS A 27 -22.77 4.41 -11.05
CA HIS A 27 -23.89 4.75 -10.19
C HIS A 27 -23.63 6.07 -9.46
N VAL A 28 -24.52 7.00 -9.63
CA VAL A 28 -24.59 8.30 -8.95
C VAL A 28 -25.98 8.50 -8.38
N GLU A 29 -26.18 9.56 -7.61
CA GLU A 29 -27.44 9.81 -6.89
C GLU A 29 -28.66 9.81 -7.83
N GLU A 30 -28.51 10.30 -9.06
CA GLU A 30 -29.58 10.43 -10.05
C GLU A 30 -30.05 9.08 -10.64
N ASN A 31 -29.20 8.07 -10.66
CA ASN A 31 -29.49 6.78 -11.28
C ASN A 31 -29.39 5.57 -10.34
N MET A 32 -29.36 5.80 -9.01
CA MET A 32 -29.21 4.74 -7.99
C MET A 32 -30.29 3.65 -8.07
N SER A 33 -31.48 3.97 -8.60
CA SER A 33 -32.57 3.01 -8.78
C SER A 33 -32.53 2.21 -10.08
N GLU A 34 -31.60 2.52 -10.97
CA GLU A 34 -31.45 1.83 -12.25
C GLU A 34 -30.57 0.58 -12.08
N TYR A 35 -31.14 -0.60 -12.32
CA TYR A 35 -30.42 -1.88 -12.18
C TYR A 35 -29.67 -2.32 -13.43
N ASN A 36 -29.96 -1.71 -14.60
CA ASN A 36 -29.41 -2.13 -15.89
C ASN A 36 -28.79 -0.93 -16.61
N ILE A 37 -27.69 -0.44 -16.06
CA ILE A 37 -26.88 0.61 -16.68
C ILE A 37 -25.68 0.02 -17.42
N GLY A 38 -25.40 0.58 -18.59
CA GLY A 38 -24.20 0.25 -19.37
C GLY A 38 -22.91 0.73 -18.67
N LYS A 39 -21.78 0.24 -19.15
CA LYS A 39 -20.48 0.70 -18.71
C LYS A 39 -20.22 2.14 -19.13
N SER A 40 -19.68 2.94 -18.24
CA SER A 40 -19.08 4.24 -18.55
C SER A 40 -17.60 4.05 -18.85
N SER A 41 -17.06 4.90 -19.73
CA SER A 41 -15.63 4.88 -20.03
C SER A 41 -14.79 5.24 -18.80
N LYS A 42 -13.58 4.71 -18.75
CA LYS A 42 -12.63 5.03 -17.68
C LYS A 42 -12.43 6.55 -17.51
N ASP A 43 -12.46 7.32 -18.58
CA ASP A 43 -12.25 8.78 -18.51
C ASP A 43 -13.39 9.46 -17.74
N VAL A 44 -14.65 9.10 -18.00
CA VAL A 44 -15.83 9.59 -17.26
C VAL A 44 -15.76 9.18 -15.79
N ILE A 45 -15.26 7.97 -15.50
CA ILE A 45 -15.08 7.50 -14.13
C ILE A 45 -13.99 8.31 -13.41
N TYR A 46 -12.87 8.62 -14.06
CA TYR A 46 -11.83 9.48 -13.49
C TYR A 46 -12.32 10.90 -13.25
N GLU A 47 -13.20 11.46 -14.10
CA GLU A 47 -13.83 12.76 -13.85
C GLU A 47 -14.67 12.75 -12.55
N LEU A 48 -15.46 11.70 -12.32
CA LEU A 48 -16.17 11.54 -11.05
C LEU A 48 -15.21 11.41 -9.87
N ILE A 49 -14.19 10.56 -9.97
CA ILE A 49 -13.20 10.36 -8.89
C ILE A 49 -12.54 11.69 -8.53
N GLU A 50 -12.11 12.46 -9.52
CA GLU A 50 -11.49 13.77 -9.28
C GLU A 50 -12.48 14.75 -8.63
N SER A 51 -13.71 14.84 -9.13
CA SER A 51 -14.76 15.69 -8.56
C SER A 51 -15.03 15.35 -7.10
N ASP A 52 -15.18 14.07 -6.78
CA ASP A 52 -15.45 13.58 -5.43
C ASP A 52 -14.29 13.85 -4.48
N LEU A 53 -13.07 13.59 -4.91
CA LEU A 53 -11.89 13.80 -4.06
C LEU A 53 -11.58 15.29 -3.88
N ARG A 54 -11.77 16.13 -4.88
CA ARG A 54 -11.68 17.60 -4.72
C ARG A 54 -12.72 18.12 -3.73
N PHE A 55 -13.94 17.60 -3.80
CA PHE A 55 -14.96 17.94 -2.81
C PHE A 55 -14.54 17.48 -1.40
N ALA A 56 -13.99 16.28 -1.27
CA ALA A 56 -13.51 15.73 0.00
C ALA A 56 -12.35 16.57 0.57
N VAL A 57 -11.38 16.99 -0.24
CA VAL A 57 -10.29 17.91 0.18
C VAL A 57 -10.84 19.19 0.81
N ASN A 58 -11.92 19.73 0.26
CA ASN A 58 -12.50 21.01 0.73
C ASN A 58 -13.49 20.82 1.91
N ASN A 59 -14.04 19.63 2.13
CA ASN A 59 -15.19 19.46 3.02
C ASN A 59 -15.06 18.32 4.04
N ALA A 60 -14.06 17.45 3.93
CA ALA A 60 -13.79 16.42 4.95
C ALA A 60 -13.27 17.06 6.25
N PRO A 61 -13.36 16.38 7.39
CA PRO A 61 -12.77 16.85 8.64
C PRO A 61 -11.23 17.00 8.53
N GLN A 62 -10.65 17.95 9.25
CA GLN A 62 -9.18 18.12 9.32
C GLN A 62 -8.51 16.90 9.98
N THR A 63 -9.18 16.30 10.96
CA THR A 63 -8.77 15.04 11.62
C THR A 63 -9.91 14.04 11.52
N PRO A 64 -9.61 12.74 11.45
CA PRO A 64 -10.64 11.70 11.47
C PRO A 64 -11.58 11.87 12.68
N ARG A 65 -12.89 11.78 12.46
CA ARG A 65 -13.88 11.87 13.54
C ARG A 65 -13.87 10.63 14.43
N LEU A 66 -13.62 9.48 13.81
CA LEU A 66 -13.45 8.17 14.42
C LEU A 66 -12.30 7.47 13.71
N ALA A 67 -11.68 6.50 14.36
CA ALA A 67 -10.70 5.64 13.72
C ALA A 67 -11.30 5.02 12.43
N GLY A 68 -10.54 5.05 11.33
CA GLY A 68 -10.99 4.56 10.03
C GLY A 68 -11.92 5.50 9.24
N THR A 69 -12.25 6.71 9.74
CA THR A 69 -12.96 7.71 8.92
C THR A 69 -11.97 8.61 8.18
N PRO A 70 -12.27 9.01 6.93
CA PRO A 70 -11.35 9.83 6.16
C PRO A 70 -11.23 11.27 6.67
N SER A 71 -10.07 11.87 6.43
CA SER A 71 -9.75 13.26 6.71
C SER A 71 -9.41 14.02 5.43
N VAL A 72 -9.18 15.33 5.53
CA VAL A 72 -8.64 16.17 4.45
C VAL A 72 -7.31 15.58 3.94
N ASN A 73 -6.43 15.10 4.82
CA ASN A 73 -5.15 14.53 4.40
C ASN A 73 -5.32 13.15 3.73
N SER A 74 -6.31 12.35 4.13
CA SER A 74 -6.67 11.13 3.39
C SER A 74 -7.10 11.47 1.96
N ALA A 75 -7.93 12.53 1.80
CA ALA A 75 -8.41 12.98 0.49
C ALA A 75 -7.28 13.56 -0.37
N LYS A 76 -6.37 14.35 0.20
CA LYS A 76 -5.18 14.87 -0.51
C LYS A 76 -4.25 13.75 -0.97
N SER A 77 -3.98 12.78 -0.10
CA SER A 77 -3.11 11.64 -0.43
C SER A 77 -3.68 10.80 -1.57
N LEU A 78 -4.97 10.48 -1.51
CA LEU A 78 -5.64 9.71 -2.56
C LEU A 78 -5.72 10.49 -3.88
N LEU A 79 -6.08 11.78 -3.85
CA LEU A 79 -6.12 12.63 -5.05
C LEU A 79 -4.72 12.78 -5.65
N GLY A 80 -3.67 12.86 -4.82
CA GLY A 80 -2.28 12.83 -5.26
C GLY A 80 -1.94 11.54 -6.02
N GLU A 81 -2.37 10.36 -5.53
CA GLU A 81 -2.19 9.09 -6.23
C GLU A 81 -2.99 9.02 -7.55
N VAL A 82 -4.22 9.56 -7.57
CA VAL A 82 -5.02 9.68 -8.80
C VAL A 82 -4.29 10.55 -9.83
N TYR A 83 -3.77 11.71 -9.44
CA TYR A 83 -3.02 12.58 -10.35
C TYR A 83 -1.71 11.96 -10.82
N ALA A 84 -0.99 11.23 -9.97
CA ALA A 84 0.18 10.46 -10.38
C ALA A 84 -0.18 9.40 -11.45
N THR A 85 -1.34 8.74 -11.29
CA THR A 85 -1.86 7.76 -12.25
C THR A 85 -2.23 8.40 -13.58
N LEU A 86 -2.75 9.63 -13.57
CA LEU A 86 -3.13 10.39 -14.76
C LEU A 86 -1.96 11.18 -15.40
N GLY A 87 -0.74 11.08 -14.85
CA GLY A 87 0.43 11.80 -15.36
C GLY A 87 0.45 13.30 -15.00
N ARG A 88 -0.40 13.74 -14.08
CA ARG A 88 -0.49 15.14 -13.60
C ARG A 88 0.46 15.33 -12.42
N TYR A 89 1.75 15.29 -12.71
CA TYR A 89 2.80 15.17 -11.69
C TYR A 89 2.93 16.39 -10.76
N GLU A 90 2.78 17.60 -11.30
CA GLU A 90 2.87 18.83 -10.49
C GLU A 90 1.74 18.90 -9.46
N GLU A 91 0.51 18.61 -9.87
CA GLU A 91 -0.66 18.64 -8.98
C GLU A 91 -0.57 17.52 -7.93
N SER A 92 -0.08 16.35 -8.32
CA SER A 92 0.19 15.25 -7.39
C SER A 92 1.23 15.65 -6.34
N LYS A 93 2.37 16.18 -6.80
CA LYS A 93 3.46 16.65 -5.91
C LYS A 93 2.95 17.65 -4.89
N GLN A 94 2.19 18.67 -5.32
CA GLN A 94 1.67 19.70 -4.45
C GLN A 94 0.80 19.14 -3.33
N LEU A 95 -0.14 18.24 -3.64
CA LEU A 95 -1.02 17.64 -2.64
C LEU A 95 -0.26 16.79 -1.63
N LEU A 96 0.71 15.99 -2.10
CA LEU A 96 1.54 15.16 -1.23
C LEU A 96 2.45 16.02 -0.33
N GLU A 97 3.00 17.11 -0.87
CA GLU A 97 3.78 18.08 -0.11
C GLU A 97 2.96 18.76 1.00
N GLU A 98 1.69 19.09 0.72
CA GLU A 98 0.77 19.62 1.73
C GLU A 98 0.52 18.63 2.87
N VAL A 99 0.42 17.32 2.56
CA VAL A 99 0.29 16.27 3.58
C VAL A 99 1.57 16.16 4.41
N ILE A 100 2.74 16.16 3.77
CA ILE A 100 4.04 16.12 4.46
C ILE A 100 4.19 17.33 5.39
N ASN A 101 3.92 18.53 4.87
CA ASN A 101 4.06 19.80 5.59
C ASN A 101 2.98 20.01 6.65
N SER A 102 1.93 19.19 6.69
CA SER A 102 0.93 19.26 7.77
C SER A 102 1.53 18.94 9.15
N GLY A 103 2.63 18.19 9.20
CA GLY A 103 3.27 17.75 10.43
C GLY A 103 2.43 16.78 11.27
N GLN A 104 1.34 16.24 10.72
CA GLN A 104 0.42 15.36 11.45
C GLN A 104 0.89 13.91 11.48
N TYR A 105 1.84 13.54 10.63
CA TYR A 105 2.31 12.17 10.46
C TYR A 105 3.81 12.08 10.64
N SER A 106 4.26 10.93 11.14
CA SER A 106 5.68 10.59 11.23
C SER A 106 5.87 9.09 11.07
N LEU A 107 7.05 8.68 10.62
CA LEU A 107 7.42 7.27 10.61
C LEU A 107 7.57 6.76 12.04
N VAL A 108 7.05 5.57 12.31
CA VAL A 108 7.25 4.88 13.58
C VAL A 108 8.72 4.51 13.71
N THR A 109 9.32 4.79 14.85
CA THR A 109 10.71 4.38 15.14
C THR A 109 10.75 2.88 15.39
N VAL A 110 11.69 2.20 14.74
CA VAL A 110 11.95 0.76 14.94
C VAL A 110 13.41 0.54 15.30
N SER A 111 13.68 -0.42 16.15
CA SER A 111 15.01 -0.88 16.54
C SER A 111 15.17 -2.39 16.35
N SER A 112 14.06 -3.06 16.03
CA SER A 112 13.97 -4.48 15.72
C SER A 112 12.82 -4.74 14.76
N ALA A 113 12.77 -5.91 14.15
CA ALA A 113 11.65 -6.33 13.30
C ALA A 113 10.32 -6.29 14.06
N ALA A 114 10.29 -6.70 15.33
CA ALA A 114 9.09 -6.74 16.15
C ALA A 114 8.44 -5.36 16.37
N ASP A 115 9.22 -4.26 16.27
CA ASP A 115 8.68 -2.91 16.45
C ASP A 115 7.71 -2.50 15.33
N PHE A 116 7.71 -3.21 14.19
CA PHE A 116 6.69 -3.04 13.16
C PHE A 116 5.28 -3.45 13.62
N ASN A 117 5.15 -4.17 14.73
CA ASN A 117 3.87 -4.34 15.40
C ASN A 117 3.26 -3.01 15.84
N ASN A 118 4.06 -1.94 16.01
CA ASN A 118 3.57 -0.57 16.24
C ASN A 118 2.96 0.08 14.97
N VAL A 119 2.97 -0.60 13.83
CA VAL A 119 2.32 -0.18 12.57
C VAL A 119 1.22 -1.14 12.15
N PHE A 120 1.45 -2.45 12.28
CA PHE A 120 0.59 -3.50 11.71
C PHE A 120 0.02 -4.48 12.74
N GLY A 121 0.46 -4.42 13.98
CA GLY A 121 0.09 -5.39 15.02
C GLY A 121 -1.38 -5.30 15.42
N PRO A 122 -1.95 -6.39 15.96
CA PRO A 122 -3.37 -6.49 16.27
C PRO A 122 -3.80 -5.71 17.53
N GLU A 123 -2.85 -5.20 18.30
CA GLU A 123 -3.13 -4.44 19.53
C GLU A 123 -3.13 -2.92 19.33
N ILE A 124 -2.89 -2.45 18.07
CA ILE A 124 -2.78 -1.03 17.79
C ILE A 124 -4.13 -0.45 17.42
N VAL A 125 -4.48 0.64 18.10
CA VAL A 125 -5.68 1.42 17.76
C VAL A 125 -5.39 2.42 16.63
N SER A 126 -4.19 2.98 16.61
CA SER A 126 -3.72 3.93 15.60
C SER A 126 -2.21 4.10 15.68
N SER A 127 -1.55 4.39 14.57
CA SER A 127 -0.13 4.73 14.52
C SER A 127 0.10 6.14 13.94
N THR A 128 1.29 6.69 14.16
CA THR A 128 1.67 8.00 13.57
C THR A 128 1.83 7.95 12.05
N GLU A 129 1.84 6.76 11.44
CA GLU A 129 1.88 6.57 9.99
C GLU A 129 0.48 6.49 9.36
N GLU A 130 -0.58 6.28 10.18
CA GLU A 130 -1.93 6.03 9.68
C GLU A 130 -2.56 7.29 9.07
N ILE A 131 -2.80 7.23 7.76
CA ILE A 131 -3.57 8.26 7.04
C ILE A 131 -4.98 7.78 6.75
N PHE A 132 -5.11 6.53 6.26
CA PHE A 132 -6.41 5.88 6.07
C PHE A 132 -6.27 4.36 6.03
N TYR A 133 -6.89 3.68 7.00
CA TYR A 133 -6.88 2.23 7.15
C TYR A 133 -8.30 1.68 7.21
N ILE A 134 -8.47 0.44 6.74
CA ILE A 134 -9.65 -0.35 7.09
C ILE A 134 -9.41 -0.87 8.51
N LYS A 135 -10.29 -0.49 9.44
CA LYS A 135 -10.22 -0.92 10.84
C LYS A 135 -10.83 -2.30 10.98
N GLU A 136 -10.08 -3.17 11.62
CA GLU A 136 -10.44 -4.55 11.86
C GLU A 136 -10.64 -4.80 13.36
N TYR A 137 -11.50 -5.75 13.69
CA TYR A 137 -11.84 -6.02 15.07
C TYR A 137 -11.66 -7.51 15.40
N ARG A 138 -11.16 -7.82 16.61
CA ARG A 138 -10.92 -9.21 17.06
C ARG A 138 -12.23 -9.92 17.40
N GLU A 139 -13.07 -10.04 16.39
CA GLU A 139 -14.34 -10.76 16.45
C GLU A 139 -14.58 -11.45 15.10
N ASN A 140 -14.99 -12.71 15.11
CA ASN A 140 -15.20 -13.47 13.88
C ASN A 140 -16.25 -12.78 12.98
N GLY A 141 -15.87 -12.52 11.73
CA GLY A 141 -16.70 -11.78 10.77
C GLY A 141 -16.50 -10.24 10.79
N GLN A 142 -15.64 -9.72 11.67
CA GLN A 142 -15.34 -8.29 11.78
C GLN A 142 -13.85 -7.98 11.69
N GLY A 143 -13.00 -8.98 11.51
CA GLY A 143 -11.56 -8.87 11.43
C GLY A 143 -10.98 -9.24 10.07
N ASN A 144 -9.68 -9.06 9.94
CA ASN A 144 -8.92 -9.28 8.72
C ASN A 144 -8.85 -10.77 8.35
N GLU A 145 -9.68 -11.20 7.43
CA GLU A 145 -9.68 -12.58 6.93
C GLU A 145 -8.41 -12.90 6.12
N TYR A 146 -7.78 -11.90 5.50
CA TYR A 146 -6.57 -12.10 4.72
C TYR A 146 -5.41 -12.68 5.54
N ALA A 147 -5.34 -12.34 6.84
CA ALA A 147 -4.37 -12.89 7.78
C ALA A 147 -4.40 -14.43 7.82
N MET A 148 -5.59 -15.02 7.75
CA MET A 148 -5.80 -16.47 7.71
C MET A 148 -5.20 -17.11 6.46
N PHE A 149 -5.30 -16.46 5.29
CA PHE A 149 -4.71 -16.97 4.04
C PHE A 149 -3.18 -16.95 4.05
N CYS A 150 -2.58 -16.06 4.83
CA CYS A 150 -1.12 -15.95 5.00
C CYS A 150 -0.56 -16.95 6.03
N SER A 151 -1.40 -17.53 6.88
CA SER A 151 -1.01 -18.36 8.01
C SER A 151 -1.13 -19.86 7.71
N HIS A 152 -0.31 -20.68 8.41
CA HIS A 152 -0.40 -22.14 8.40
C HIS A 152 -0.70 -22.66 9.81
N PRO A 153 -1.53 -23.72 10.00
CA PRO A 153 -1.89 -24.23 11.33
C PRO A 153 -0.71 -24.64 12.21
N GLY A 154 0.41 -25.04 11.59
CA GLY A 154 1.64 -25.39 12.31
C GLY A 154 2.65 -24.26 12.45
N ALA A 155 2.37 -23.08 11.92
CA ALA A 155 3.28 -21.94 12.01
C ALA A 155 3.16 -21.23 13.37
N MET A 156 4.32 -20.91 13.97
CA MET A 156 4.40 -20.26 15.28
C MET A 156 5.17 -18.96 15.18
N ILE A 157 4.74 -17.96 15.92
CA ILE A 157 5.43 -16.69 16.14
C ILE A 157 5.58 -16.53 17.66
N ASP A 158 6.82 -16.39 18.13
CA ASP A 158 7.14 -16.25 19.55
C ASP A 158 6.57 -17.36 20.47
N GLY A 159 6.33 -18.55 19.90
CA GLY A 159 5.80 -19.71 20.62
C GLY A 159 4.29 -19.87 20.55
N ASP A 160 3.56 -18.91 20.00
CA ASP A 160 2.12 -18.96 19.78
C ASP A 160 1.79 -19.27 18.32
N ALA A 161 0.62 -19.84 18.05
CA ALA A 161 0.16 -20.06 16.68
C ALA A 161 0.10 -18.71 15.93
N MET A 162 0.63 -18.68 14.69
CA MET A 162 0.66 -17.47 13.87
C MET A 162 -0.72 -16.81 13.70
N HIS A 163 -1.79 -17.62 13.72
CA HIS A 163 -3.17 -17.18 13.75
C HIS A 163 -3.95 -18.03 14.74
N GLY A 164 -4.65 -17.41 15.69
CA GLY A 164 -5.25 -18.11 16.83
C GLY A 164 -6.25 -19.23 16.46
N SER A 165 -6.89 -19.14 15.30
CA SER A 165 -7.82 -20.17 14.80
C SER A 165 -7.21 -21.08 13.73
N GLY A 166 -5.90 -21.02 13.48
CA GLY A 166 -5.21 -21.84 12.46
C GLY A 166 -4.88 -21.06 11.20
N GLY A 167 -4.83 -21.68 10.03
CA GLY A 167 -4.47 -21.02 8.80
C GLY A 167 -4.86 -21.81 7.55
N TRP A 168 -4.98 -21.12 6.42
CA TRP A 168 -5.32 -21.71 5.12
C TRP A 168 -4.15 -21.76 4.13
N TYR A 169 -3.01 -21.10 4.46
CA TYR A 169 -1.76 -21.06 3.69
C TYR A 169 -1.95 -20.95 2.17
N GLY A 170 -2.91 -20.10 1.79
CA GLY A 170 -3.21 -19.82 0.37
C GLY A 170 -2.29 -18.77 -0.25
N VAL A 171 -1.58 -17.98 0.59
CA VAL A 171 -0.68 -16.91 0.15
C VAL A 171 0.70 -17.11 0.79
N TYR A 172 1.69 -17.42 -0.04
CA TYR A 172 3.07 -17.62 0.37
C TYR A 172 4.02 -17.27 -0.79
N THR A 173 5.32 -17.25 -0.51
CA THR A 173 6.37 -17.11 -1.52
C THR A 173 7.46 -18.15 -1.31
N THR A 174 8.40 -18.26 -2.25
CA THR A 174 9.51 -19.21 -2.14
C THR A 174 10.84 -18.50 -1.89
N THR A 175 11.80 -19.23 -1.32
CA THR A 175 13.17 -18.75 -1.11
C THR A 175 13.90 -18.44 -2.42
N GLU A 176 13.43 -18.98 -3.57
CA GLU A 176 13.99 -18.73 -4.90
C GLU A 176 13.45 -17.45 -5.55
N ASN A 177 12.44 -16.81 -4.96
CA ASN A 177 11.90 -15.57 -5.49
C ASN A 177 12.96 -14.47 -5.43
N GLN A 178 13.41 -14.00 -6.59
CA GLN A 178 14.47 -12.99 -6.72
C GLN A 178 14.19 -11.72 -5.90
N LEU A 179 12.94 -11.30 -5.78
CA LEU A 179 12.57 -10.14 -4.97
C LEU A 179 12.88 -10.35 -3.48
N ILE A 180 12.85 -11.60 -3.02
CA ILE A 180 13.17 -11.98 -1.64
C ILE A 180 14.68 -12.21 -1.47
N THR A 181 15.34 -12.83 -2.44
CA THR A 181 16.79 -13.06 -2.39
C THR A 181 17.57 -11.75 -2.45
N ASP A 182 17.09 -10.77 -3.20
CA ASP A 182 17.68 -9.44 -3.34
C ASP A 182 17.39 -8.50 -2.14
N TRP A 183 16.54 -8.95 -1.22
CA TRP A 183 16.20 -8.17 -0.01
C TRP A 183 17.28 -8.35 1.05
N ASP A 184 17.90 -7.25 1.47
CA ASP A 184 18.97 -7.26 2.46
C ASP A 184 18.46 -7.87 3.79
N VAL A 185 19.26 -8.76 4.35
CA VAL A 185 18.97 -9.42 5.65
C VAL A 185 19.05 -8.45 6.84
N LYS A 186 19.64 -7.28 6.69
CA LYS A 186 19.68 -6.24 7.72
C LYS A 186 18.44 -5.35 7.73
N ASP A 187 17.61 -5.44 6.69
CA ASP A 187 16.36 -4.71 6.61
C ASP A 187 15.31 -5.40 7.50
N PHE A 188 14.94 -4.78 8.60
CA PHE A 188 13.98 -5.34 9.57
C PHE A 188 12.61 -5.64 8.96
N ARG A 189 12.25 -5.02 7.84
CA ARG A 189 11.02 -5.34 7.11
C ARG A 189 11.03 -6.76 6.57
N LYS A 190 12.22 -7.31 6.22
CA LYS A 190 12.33 -8.69 5.73
C LYS A 190 11.93 -9.68 6.80
N ASP A 191 12.54 -9.57 7.98
CA ASP A 191 12.27 -10.48 9.10
C ASP A 191 10.83 -10.31 9.63
N TYR A 192 10.31 -9.09 9.62
CA TYR A 192 8.92 -8.83 10.01
C TYR A 192 7.89 -9.45 9.06
N ASN A 193 8.18 -9.45 7.76
CA ASN A 193 7.23 -9.87 6.73
C ASN A 193 7.30 -11.35 6.36
N LEU A 194 8.37 -12.07 6.72
CA LEU A 194 8.66 -13.39 6.19
C LEU A 194 9.03 -14.38 7.29
N LEU A 195 8.29 -15.48 7.39
CA LEU A 195 8.60 -16.62 8.23
C LEU A 195 8.99 -17.81 7.34
N LEU A 196 10.24 -18.28 7.46
CA LEU A 196 10.65 -19.50 6.78
C LEU A 196 9.88 -20.70 7.34
N PHE A 197 9.24 -21.48 6.48
CA PHE A 197 8.35 -22.54 6.90
C PHE A 197 8.44 -23.76 5.98
N ASP A 198 8.61 -24.95 6.58
CA ASP A 198 8.62 -26.22 5.87
C ASP A 198 7.21 -26.83 5.79
N PHE A 199 6.64 -26.91 4.59
CA PHE A 199 5.39 -27.62 4.31
C PHE A 199 5.57 -29.16 4.18
N GLY A 200 6.71 -29.70 4.59
CA GLY A 200 7.08 -31.11 4.43
C GLY A 200 7.89 -31.36 3.14
N MET A 201 8.39 -30.30 2.51
CA MET A 201 9.24 -30.36 1.31
C MET A 201 10.61 -29.69 1.52
N GLY A 202 10.98 -29.37 2.77
CA GLY A 202 12.16 -28.63 3.14
C GLY A 202 11.91 -27.12 3.28
N ASP A 203 12.90 -26.42 3.85
CA ASP A 203 12.85 -24.97 4.13
C ASP A 203 12.99 -24.13 2.85
N ASN A 204 12.00 -24.22 1.96
CA ASN A 204 11.98 -23.53 0.68
C ASN A 204 10.82 -22.53 0.52
N THR A 205 10.04 -22.33 1.57
CA THR A 205 8.83 -21.50 1.54
C THR A 205 8.86 -20.46 2.64
N TYR A 206 8.39 -19.24 2.32
CA TYR A 206 8.09 -18.19 3.27
C TYR A 206 6.59 -17.99 3.39
N LEU A 207 6.08 -18.04 4.62
CA LEU A 207 4.78 -17.48 4.98
C LEU A 207 4.90 -15.95 5.12
N LEU A 208 3.78 -15.24 4.91
CA LEU A 208 3.73 -13.77 4.96
C LEU A 208 3.17 -13.35 6.32
N THR A 209 4.00 -12.75 7.16
CA THR A 209 3.71 -12.50 8.58
C THR A 209 3.22 -11.09 8.90
N LYS A 210 3.14 -10.18 7.92
CA LYS A 210 2.73 -8.78 8.17
C LYS A 210 1.42 -8.67 8.96
N TYR A 211 0.45 -9.50 8.64
CA TYR A 211 -0.85 -9.54 9.31
C TYR A 211 -0.96 -10.85 10.09
N HIS A 212 -0.55 -10.85 11.35
CA HIS A 212 -0.69 -12.00 12.23
C HIS A 212 -1.40 -11.61 13.52
N ASP A 213 -2.25 -12.47 14.01
CA ASP A 213 -2.95 -12.30 15.29
C ASP A 213 -3.08 -13.66 15.98
N THR A 214 -2.21 -13.90 16.96
CA THR A 214 -2.14 -15.15 17.72
C THR A 214 -3.40 -15.39 18.57
N ASN A 215 -4.21 -14.37 18.76
CA ASN A 215 -5.48 -14.41 19.51
C ASN A 215 -6.72 -14.37 18.63
N ALA A 216 -6.60 -14.44 17.30
CA ALA A 216 -7.75 -14.38 16.39
C ALA A 216 -8.76 -15.50 16.68
N PRO A 217 -10.05 -15.20 17.01
CA PRO A 217 -11.01 -16.20 17.46
C PRO A 217 -11.64 -17.00 16.31
N GLY A 218 -11.44 -16.60 15.06
CA GLY A 218 -12.01 -17.24 13.88
C GLY A 218 -11.30 -16.79 12.61
N ALA A 219 -11.68 -17.38 11.48
CA ALA A 219 -11.05 -17.13 10.17
C ALA A 219 -10.99 -15.64 9.79
N SER A 220 -12.05 -14.89 10.08
CA SER A 220 -12.17 -13.46 9.83
C SER A 220 -12.21 -12.67 11.13
N GLY A 221 -11.32 -12.98 12.07
CA GLY A 221 -11.29 -12.38 13.41
C GLY A 221 -9.93 -11.80 13.80
N ALA A 222 -8.96 -11.67 12.90
CA ALA A 222 -7.70 -11.03 13.21
C ALA A 222 -7.86 -9.50 13.28
N ALA A 223 -7.34 -8.87 14.34
CA ALA A 223 -7.47 -7.42 14.58
C ALA A 223 -6.40 -6.58 13.87
N CYS A 224 -5.72 -7.14 12.88
CA CYS A 224 -4.71 -6.42 12.11
C CYS A 224 -5.38 -5.50 11.10
N ASP A 225 -5.33 -4.20 11.32
CA ASP A 225 -5.84 -3.18 10.39
C ASP A 225 -5.18 -3.30 9.01
N TYR A 226 -5.96 -3.04 7.94
CA TYR A 226 -5.42 -3.06 6.58
C TYR A 226 -5.12 -1.65 6.08
N PRO A 227 -3.84 -1.32 5.81
CA PRO A 227 -3.44 0.02 5.40
C PRO A 227 -3.80 0.27 3.94
N LEU A 228 -4.62 1.29 3.68
CA LEU A 228 -4.87 1.79 2.33
C LEU A 228 -3.95 2.95 1.98
N ILE A 229 -3.70 3.85 2.93
CA ILE A 229 -2.79 4.99 2.77
C ILE A 229 -1.99 5.16 4.06
N ARG A 230 -0.66 5.10 3.94
CA ARG A 230 0.28 5.35 5.05
C ARG A 230 1.23 6.51 4.73
N TYR A 231 1.86 7.06 5.75
CA TYR A 231 2.82 8.15 5.56
C TYR A 231 4.00 7.79 4.64
N PRO A 232 4.64 6.60 4.71
CA PRO A 232 5.67 6.21 3.75
C PRO A 232 5.15 6.14 2.29
N ASP A 233 3.85 5.86 2.06
CA ASP A 233 3.28 5.92 0.71
C ASP A 233 3.37 7.35 0.14
N VAL A 234 3.04 8.33 0.98
CA VAL A 234 3.11 9.76 0.63
C VAL A 234 4.55 10.18 0.37
N LEU A 235 5.50 9.79 1.24
CA LEU A 235 6.92 10.14 1.08
C LEU A 235 7.51 9.57 -0.22
N LEU A 236 7.30 8.28 -0.50
CA LEU A 236 7.85 7.62 -1.68
C LEU A 236 7.18 8.07 -2.98
N LEU A 237 5.86 8.34 -2.96
CA LEU A 237 5.18 8.89 -4.12
C LEU A 237 5.59 10.35 -4.38
N TYR A 238 5.74 11.15 -3.32
CA TYR A 238 6.27 12.52 -3.44
C TYR A 238 7.66 12.52 -4.08
N ALA A 239 8.57 11.63 -3.67
CA ALA A 239 9.91 11.53 -4.25
C ALA A 239 9.86 11.25 -5.75
N GLU A 240 8.95 10.37 -6.20
CA GLU A 240 8.73 10.12 -7.63
C GLU A 240 8.20 11.37 -8.34
N MET A 241 7.18 12.02 -7.79
CA MET A 241 6.57 13.20 -8.40
C MET A 241 7.55 14.37 -8.48
N ALA A 242 8.33 14.61 -7.43
CA ALA A 242 9.35 15.64 -7.42
C ALA A 242 10.38 15.44 -8.54
N MET A 243 10.88 14.21 -8.72
CA MET A 243 11.78 13.85 -9.80
C MET A 243 11.14 14.06 -11.19
N ARG A 244 9.86 13.65 -11.37
CA ARG A 244 9.15 13.80 -12.65
C ARG A 244 8.89 15.25 -13.03
N VAL A 245 8.62 16.11 -12.06
CA VAL A 245 8.39 17.55 -12.26
C VAL A 245 9.67 18.27 -12.66
N THR A 246 10.78 17.95 -11.98
CA THR A 246 12.08 18.59 -12.28
C THR A 246 12.80 17.98 -13.48
N GLY A 247 12.38 16.79 -13.93
CA GLY A 247 13.04 15.98 -14.96
C GLY A 247 14.33 15.31 -14.48
N SER A 248 14.70 15.45 -13.22
CA SER A 248 15.90 14.87 -12.62
C SER A 248 15.73 14.64 -11.11
N PRO A 249 16.46 13.69 -10.51
CA PRO A 249 16.47 13.48 -9.07
C PRO A 249 16.96 14.72 -8.30
N THR A 250 16.38 14.97 -7.12
CA THR A 250 16.77 16.07 -6.23
C THR A 250 17.14 15.54 -4.84
N GLU A 251 17.93 16.33 -4.07
CA GLU A 251 18.29 15.97 -2.70
C GLU A 251 17.05 15.85 -1.79
N ASP A 252 16.04 16.71 -1.97
CA ASP A 252 14.79 16.62 -1.22
C ASP A 252 14.03 15.30 -1.53
N ALA A 253 13.93 14.92 -2.80
CA ALA A 253 13.33 13.65 -3.19
C ALA A 253 14.12 12.45 -2.63
N MET A 254 15.47 12.51 -2.67
CA MET A 254 16.32 11.47 -2.08
C MET A 254 16.13 11.38 -0.56
N GLU A 255 15.99 12.53 0.13
CA GLU A 255 15.78 12.54 1.57
C GLU A 255 14.48 11.82 1.96
N LYS A 256 13.38 11.96 1.18
CA LYS A 256 12.13 11.25 1.48
C LYS A 256 12.29 9.72 1.36
N ILE A 257 13.12 9.27 0.41
CA ILE A 257 13.47 7.84 0.29
C ILE A 257 14.33 7.41 1.50
N ASN A 258 15.35 8.20 1.84
CA ASN A 258 16.24 7.90 2.94
C ASN A 258 15.53 7.85 4.30
N MET A 259 14.53 8.69 4.53
CA MET A 259 13.69 8.61 5.75
C MET A 259 13.07 7.22 5.92
N VAL A 260 12.48 6.67 4.87
CA VAL A 260 11.86 5.33 4.89
C VAL A 260 12.93 4.24 5.04
N HIS A 261 14.03 4.39 4.31
CA HIS A 261 15.15 3.44 4.33
C HIS A 261 15.83 3.38 5.70
N ARG A 262 16.15 4.52 6.31
CA ARG A 262 16.74 4.59 7.66
C ARG A 262 15.89 3.85 8.67
N ARG A 263 14.57 4.11 8.71
CA ARG A 263 13.65 3.42 9.59
C ARG A 263 13.71 1.90 9.41
N ALA A 264 13.78 1.41 8.16
CA ALA A 264 13.85 -0.01 7.87
C ALA A 264 15.12 -0.70 8.42
N TYR A 265 16.19 0.07 8.62
CA TYR A 265 17.46 -0.40 9.17
C TYR A 265 17.66 -0.01 10.65
N GLY A 266 16.63 0.50 11.33
CA GLY A 266 16.68 0.81 12.75
C GLY A 266 17.34 2.15 13.11
N TYR A 267 17.50 3.03 12.12
CA TYR A 267 18.01 4.39 12.34
C TYR A 267 16.87 5.39 12.52
N ASP A 268 17.18 6.52 13.15
CA ASP A 268 16.26 7.65 13.22
C ASP A 268 15.93 8.14 11.79
N PRO A 269 14.66 8.14 11.38
CA PRO A 269 14.27 8.59 10.04
C PRO A 269 14.72 10.00 9.67
N MET A 270 14.84 10.89 10.67
CA MET A 270 15.13 12.30 10.49
C MET A 270 16.62 12.65 10.52
N THR A 271 17.48 11.68 10.86
CA THR A 271 18.92 11.90 11.02
C THR A 271 19.70 11.09 10.01
N SER A 272 20.54 11.76 9.20
CA SER A 272 21.41 11.10 8.20
C SER A 272 22.25 9.98 8.83
N SER A 273 22.35 8.88 8.13
CA SER A 273 23.04 7.68 8.61
C SER A 273 23.95 7.05 7.53
N GLU A 274 24.68 6.01 7.92
CA GLU A 274 25.57 5.28 7.01
C GLU A 274 24.83 4.48 5.93
N VAL A 275 23.54 4.17 6.15
CA VAL A 275 22.71 3.44 5.18
C VAL A 275 22.10 4.33 4.09
N ASP A 276 22.27 5.66 4.20
CA ASP A 276 21.68 6.60 3.25
C ASP A 276 22.13 6.35 1.82
N PHE A 277 21.18 6.29 0.91
CA PHE A 277 21.44 6.39 -0.52
C PHE A 277 22.02 7.75 -0.86
N LYS A 278 22.98 7.78 -1.77
CA LYS A 278 23.63 9.03 -2.22
C LYS A 278 23.11 9.41 -3.60
N LEU A 279 22.67 10.65 -3.77
CA LEU A 279 22.10 11.14 -5.02
C LEU A 279 23.01 10.91 -6.23
N LYS A 280 24.33 11.04 -6.06
CA LYS A 280 25.32 10.80 -7.13
C LYS A 280 25.26 9.39 -7.74
N ASP A 281 24.81 8.39 -6.98
CA ASP A 281 24.73 6.99 -7.43
C ASP A 281 23.43 6.71 -8.19
N TYR A 282 22.43 7.59 -8.02
CA TYR A 282 21.09 7.54 -8.62
C TYR A 282 20.77 8.83 -9.39
N SER A 283 21.76 9.36 -10.12
CA SER A 283 21.70 10.69 -10.74
C SER A 283 20.84 10.77 -12.00
N THR A 284 20.37 9.65 -12.56
CA THR A 284 19.44 9.63 -13.69
C THR A 284 18.03 9.28 -13.23
N SER A 285 17.01 9.76 -13.96
CA SER A 285 15.60 9.50 -13.65
C SER A 285 15.29 8.00 -13.64
N GLU A 286 15.91 7.22 -14.51
CA GLU A 286 15.72 5.77 -14.59
C GLU A 286 16.22 5.07 -13.32
N LYS A 287 17.48 5.31 -12.92
CA LYS A 287 18.06 4.72 -11.71
C LYS A 287 17.31 5.15 -10.44
N PHE A 288 16.90 6.41 -10.41
CA PHE A 288 16.13 6.94 -9.27
C PHE A 288 14.76 6.30 -9.16
N LEU A 289 14.07 6.12 -10.30
CA LEU A 289 12.78 5.42 -10.34
C LEU A 289 12.92 3.95 -9.93
N GLU A 290 13.98 3.27 -10.37
CA GLU A 290 14.30 1.90 -9.94
C GLU A 290 14.48 1.82 -8.41
N LEU A 291 15.19 2.78 -7.82
CA LEU A 291 15.35 2.87 -6.36
C LEU A 291 14.00 3.07 -5.66
N ILE A 292 13.18 4.03 -6.10
CA ILE A 292 11.85 4.27 -5.54
C ILE A 292 11.00 2.99 -5.62
N LEU A 293 10.97 2.33 -6.77
CA LEU A 293 10.19 1.12 -6.97
C LEU A 293 10.67 -0.05 -6.10
N LYS A 294 11.98 -0.11 -5.81
CA LYS A 294 12.55 -1.10 -4.90
C LYS A 294 12.14 -0.79 -3.45
N GLU A 295 12.27 0.46 -3.00
CA GLU A 295 11.85 0.86 -1.67
C GLU A 295 10.32 0.69 -1.46
N ARG A 296 9.50 1.09 -2.44
CA ARG A 296 8.05 0.85 -2.39
C ARG A 296 7.71 -0.64 -2.31
N MET A 297 8.44 -1.50 -3.03
CA MET A 297 8.22 -2.94 -3.01
C MET A 297 8.45 -3.54 -1.61
N TYR A 298 9.50 -3.13 -0.93
CA TYR A 298 9.82 -3.61 0.41
C TYR A 298 8.91 -2.99 1.47
N GLU A 299 8.67 -1.70 1.37
CA GLU A 299 7.84 -0.97 2.32
C GLU A 299 6.37 -1.41 2.26
N GLN A 300 5.84 -1.57 1.06
CA GLN A 300 4.45 -1.92 0.80
C GLN A 300 4.28 -3.42 0.53
N PHE A 301 5.25 -4.24 0.97
CA PHE A 301 5.16 -5.69 0.80
C PHE A 301 3.85 -6.21 1.39
N ASN A 302 3.11 -7.01 0.60
CA ASN A 302 1.82 -7.59 0.99
C ASN A 302 0.68 -6.56 1.26
N GLU A 303 0.74 -5.37 0.63
CA GLU A 303 -0.31 -4.33 0.73
C GLU A 303 -1.08 -4.10 -0.59
N GLY A 304 -0.92 -4.98 -1.58
CA GLY A 304 -1.69 -4.93 -2.82
C GLY A 304 -1.36 -3.77 -3.78
N LYS A 305 -0.29 -2.98 -3.54
CA LYS A 305 0.01 -1.75 -4.28
C LYS A 305 0.89 -1.94 -5.51
N ARG A 306 1.81 -2.94 -5.48
CA ARG A 306 2.84 -3.15 -6.51
C ARG A 306 2.27 -3.28 -7.92
N TRP A 307 1.17 -3.98 -8.10
CA TRP A 307 0.54 -4.18 -9.39
C TRP A 307 0.15 -2.87 -10.07
N PHE A 308 -0.46 -1.96 -9.30
CA PHE A 308 -0.87 -0.66 -9.80
C PHE A 308 0.31 0.25 -10.15
N ASP A 309 1.40 0.19 -9.38
CA ASP A 309 2.64 0.89 -9.74
C ASP A 309 3.18 0.42 -11.09
N LEU A 310 3.26 -0.89 -11.32
CA LEU A 310 3.77 -1.45 -12.57
C LEU A 310 2.87 -1.11 -13.77
N ILE A 311 1.55 -1.11 -13.58
CA ILE A 311 0.57 -0.73 -14.63
C ILE A 311 0.70 0.74 -14.98
N ARG A 312 0.64 1.66 -14.00
CA ARG A 312 0.70 3.11 -14.27
C ARG A 312 2.02 3.56 -14.90
N LEU A 313 3.10 2.83 -14.64
CA LEU A 313 4.41 3.08 -15.21
C LEU A 313 4.63 2.38 -16.56
N GLY A 314 3.70 1.53 -17.00
CA GLY A 314 3.79 0.81 -18.26
C GLY A 314 4.85 -0.29 -18.31
N ILE A 315 5.39 -0.71 -17.17
CA ILE A 315 6.52 -1.66 -17.08
C ILE A 315 6.12 -3.07 -16.62
N VAL A 316 4.83 -3.33 -16.43
CA VAL A 316 4.35 -4.59 -15.88
C VAL A 316 4.78 -5.81 -16.72
N LYS A 317 4.71 -5.72 -18.06
CA LYS A 317 5.11 -6.82 -18.96
C LYS A 317 6.58 -7.18 -18.80
N GLU A 318 7.44 -6.17 -18.79
CA GLU A 318 8.88 -6.32 -18.61
C GLU A 318 9.20 -6.94 -17.24
N GLN A 319 8.59 -6.43 -16.18
CA GLN A 319 8.83 -6.93 -14.82
C GLN A 319 8.35 -8.37 -14.62
N ILE A 320 7.17 -8.72 -15.15
CA ILE A 320 6.68 -10.11 -15.09
C ILE A 320 7.57 -11.04 -15.92
N LYS A 321 8.00 -10.60 -17.11
CA LYS A 321 8.95 -11.38 -17.91
C LYS A 321 10.27 -11.62 -17.16
N ARG A 322 10.82 -10.56 -16.55
CA ARG A 322 12.09 -10.65 -15.80
C ARG A 322 12.01 -11.56 -14.59
N ILE A 323 10.91 -11.46 -13.80
CA ILE A 323 10.80 -12.15 -12.50
C ILE A 323 10.23 -13.57 -12.65
N LYS A 324 9.26 -13.77 -13.55
CA LYS A 324 8.51 -15.01 -13.69
C LYS A 324 8.80 -15.76 -15.01
N GLY A 325 9.53 -15.17 -15.93
CA GLY A 325 9.76 -15.73 -17.27
C GLY A 325 8.50 -15.78 -18.15
N LEU A 326 7.40 -15.14 -17.74
CA LEU A 326 6.10 -15.19 -18.41
C LEU A 326 5.88 -14.00 -19.33
N ASP A 327 5.32 -14.27 -20.53
CA ASP A 327 4.85 -13.24 -21.44
C ASP A 327 3.36 -12.98 -21.20
N ILE A 328 3.02 -11.80 -20.70
CA ILE A 328 1.63 -11.39 -20.46
C ILE A 328 1.12 -10.47 -21.58
N GLN A 329 -0.19 -10.52 -21.83
CA GLN A 329 -0.89 -9.76 -22.86
C GLN A 329 -1.73 -8.62 -22.23
N GLU A 330 -2.23 -7.67 -23.04
CA GLU A 330 -3.09 -6.57 -22.56
C GLU A 330 -4.31 -7.06 -21.77
N LYS A 331 -4.94 -8.15 -22.20
CA LYS A 331 -6.09 -8.73 -21.50
C LYS A 331 -5.79 -9.17 -20.05
N HIS A 332 -4.51 -9.34 -19.69
CA HIS A 332 -4.09 -9.71 -18.34
C HIS A 332 -3.87 -8.50 -17.43
N MET A 333 -3.99 -7.28 -17.96
CA MET A 333 -3.86 -6.03 -17.19
C MET A 333 -5.09 -5.71 -16.36
N LEU A 334 -6.24 -6.25 -16.74
CA LEU A 334 -7.52 -6.05 -16.06
C LEU A 334 -8.10 -7.39 -15.64
N PHE A 335 -8.84 -7.40 -14.54
CA PHE A 335 -9.62 -8.55 -14.15
C PHE A 335 -10.85 -8.71 -15.05
N PRO A 336 -11.25 -9.94 -15.37
CA PRO A 336 -12.49 -10.18 -16.12
C PRO A 336 -13.69 -9.77 -15.26
N ILE A 337 -14.66 -9.11 -15.88
CA ILE A 337 -15.95 -8.89 -15.24
C ILE A 337 -16.69 -10.24 -15.22
N PRO A 338 -17.21 -10.69 -14.05
CA PRO A 338 -17.97 -11.93 -13.97
C PRO A 338 -19.13 -11.92 -14.95
N GLN A 339 -19.33 -13.01 -15.66
CA GLN A 339 -20.55 -13.23 -16.45
C GLN A 339 -21.64 -13.67 -15.48
N THR A 340 -22.74 -12.95 -15.46
CA THR A 340 -23.95 -13.31 -14.69
C THR A 340 -24.73 -14.41 -15.39
#